data_f757e8b1a72479ccbd93825063648ffc
#
_entry.id   f757e8b1a72479ccbd93825063648ffc
#
_cell.length_a   1.000
_cell.length_b   1.000
_cell.length_c   1.000
_cell.angle_alpha   90.00
_cell.angle_beta   90.00
_cell.angle_gamma   90.00
#
_symmetry.space_group_name_H-M   'P 1'
#
loop_
_entity.id
_entity.type
_entity.pdbx_description
1 polymer ?
#
loop_
_entity_poly.entity_id
_entity_poly.type
_entity_poly.pdbx_seq_one_letter_code
_entity_poly.pdbx_strand_id
1 'polypeptide(L)'
;HVAYHLYGSLNFPPLERTLTMLAKTGFTAVEGYGAILETPEALKTMLDKSGLSMPSAHMGLAEIEADPARALATAHILGLEAVFVPYLMPQDRPLDAAGWTAFGKRLAQIGAPFQQAGLKFGWHNHDFELQPTDSGALPLDLIVAADPRLLLELDLGWVRVAGLDPVAWITKYAGRIAAVHIKDIAPDGACVQEDGWADVGHGIMDWTAIHAALQATGVDHYIVEHDNPSDDARFA
;
A
#
# COMPACT_ATOMS: atom_id res chain seq x y z
N HIS A 1 4.50 -1.47 14.05
CA HIS A 1 4.82 -2.70 13.32
C HIS A 1 5.48 -2.36 12.00
N VAL A 2 6.53 -3.12 11.63
CA VAL A 2 7.18 -3.01 10.31
C VAL A 2 6.89 -4.28 9.54
N ALA A 3 6.33 -4.13 8.35
CA ALA A 3 6.05 -5.21 7.40
C ALA A 3 6.85 -5.02 6.11
N TYR A 4 7.03 -6.10 5.36
CA TYR A 4 7.63 -6.08 4.03
C TYR A 4 6.55 -6.32 2.98
N HIS A 5 6.45 -5.46 1.96
CA HIS A 5 5.52 -5.68 0.86
C HIS A 5 6.07 -6.74 -0.11
N LEU A 6 5.35 -7.84 -0.23
CA LEU A 6 5.82 -9.00 -0.98
C LEU A 6 5.91 -8.77 -2.51
N TYR A 7 5.32 -7.69 -3.01
CA TYR A 7 5.46 -7.28 -4.41
C TYR A 7 6.92 -7.02 -4.79
N GLY A 8 7.73 -6.44 -3.89
CA GLY A 8 9.15 -6.23 -4.11
C GLY A 8 9.96 -7.50 -4.36
N SER A 9 9.42 -8.67 -4.00
CA SER A 9 10.03 -9.98 -4.29
C SER A 9 9.35 -10.74 -5.44
N LEU A 10 8.47 -10.11 -6.20
CA LEU A 10 7.73 -10.74 -7.32
C LEU A 10 8.66 -11.48 -8.30
N ASN A 11 9.82 -10.89 -8.58
CA ASN A 11 10.81 -11.43 -9.53
C ASN A 11 11.78 -12.46 -8.91
N PHE A 12 11.57 -12.86 -7.65
CA PHE A 12 12.46 -13.74 -6.89
C PHE A 12 11.75 -15.01 -6.38
N PRO A 13 11.11 -15.79 -7.26
CA PRO A 13 10.43 -17.02 -6.85
C PRO A 13 11.41 -18.08 -6.30
N PRO A 14 10.93 -19.06 -5.52
CA PRO A 14 9.56 -19.21 -5.04
C PRO A 14 9.26 -18.35 -3.80
N LEU A 15 7.98 -18.09 -3.50
CA LEU A 15 7.53 -17.28 -2.36
C LEU A 15 8.08 -17.79 -1.03
N GLU A 16 8.17 -19.11 -0.81
CA GLU A 16 8.70 -19.70 0.42
C GLU A 16 10.16 -19.30 0.69
N ARG A 17 10.96 -19.10 -0.37
CA ARG A 17 12.32 -18.56 -0.24
C ARG A 17 12.29 -17.15 0.36
N THR A 18 11.43 -16.29 -0.17
CA THR A 18 11.26 -14.92 0.31
C THR A 18 10.78 -14.89 1.76
N LEU A 19 9.73 -15.63 2.11
CA LEU A 19 9.24 -15.69 3.49
C LEU A 19 10.31 -16.20 4.47
N THR A 20 11.10 -17.19 4.05
CA THR A 20 12.22 -17.70 4.86
C THR A 20 13.31 -16.66 5.04
N MET A 21 13.63 -15.91 4.00
CA MET A 21 14.62 -14.83 4.04
C MET A 21 14.14 -13.72 4.98
N LEU A 22 12.91 -13.24 4.84
CA LEU A 22 12.32 -12.19 5.67
C LEU A 22 12.28 -12.56 7.15
N ALA A 23 11.89 -13.79 7.47
CA ALA A 23 11.91 -14.27 8.86
C ALA A 23 13.33 -14.29 9.46
N LYS A 24 14.35 -14.62 8.65
CA LYS A 24 15.76 -14.61 9.09
C LYS A 24 16.33 -13.20 9.26
N THR A 25 15.86 -12.23 8.48
CA THR A 25 16.27 -10.82 8.62
C THR A 25 15.57 -10.11 9.78
N GLY A 26 14.55 -10.74 10.36
CA GLY A 26 13.89 -10.24 11.57
C GLY A 26 12.50 -9.63 11.33
N PHE A 27 11.97 -9.70 10.10
CA PHE A 27 10.58 -9.34 9.88
C PHE A 27 9.65 -10.30 10.61
N THR A 28 8.55 -9.76 11.12
CA THR A 28 7.47 -10.52 11.76
C THR A 28 6.15 -10.41 11.01
N ALA A 29 6.10 -9.49 10.05
CA ALA A 29 4.91 -9.22 9.25
C ALA A 29 5.27 -8.97 7.79
N VAL A 30 4.34 -9.28 6.91
CA VAL A 30 4.39 -8.99 5.48
C VAL A 30 3.07 -8.40 5.02
N GLU A 31 3.09 -7.69 3.91
CA GLU A 31 1.89 -7.29 3.20
C GLU A 31 1.75 -8.10 1.92
N GLY A 32 0.52 -8.57 1.65
CA GLY A 32 0.20 -9.37 0.49
C GLY A 32 -0.26 -8.53 -0.70
N TYR A 33 -0.29 -9.12 -1.89
CA TYR A 33 -0.84 -8.52 -3.10
C TYR A 33 -1.59 -9.55 -3.96
N GLY A 34 -2.52 -9.11 -4.79
CA GLY A 34 -3.49 -9.87 -5.57
C GLY A 34 -3.11 -11.30 -5.94
N ALA A 35 -2.05 -11.49 -6.75
CA ALA A 35 -1.72 -12.81 -7.30
C ALA A 35 -1.43 -13.90 -6.23
N ILE A 36 -0.85 -13.54 -5.09
CA ILE A 36 -0.55 -14.52 -4.04
C ILE A 36 -1.77 -14.82 -3.16
N LEU A 37 -2.84 -14.03 -3.25
CA LEU A 37 -4.07 -14.20 -2.48
C LEU A 37 -5.04 -15.21 -3.11
N GLU A 38 -4.76 -15.72 -4.31
CA GLU A 38 -5.64 -16.65 -5.03
C GLU A 38 -5.85 -17.98 -4.29
N THR A 39 -4.87 -18.40 -3.49
CA THR A 39 -4.91 -19.64 -2.68
C THR A 39 -4.63 -19.32 -1.21
N PRO A 40 -5.59 -18.69 -0.50
CA PRO A 40 -5.34 -18.12 0.84
C PRO A 40 -4.98 -19.17 1.89
N GLU A 41 -5.51 -20.39 1.82
CA GLU A 41 -5.18 -21.47 2.77
C GLU A 41 -3.73 -21.96 2.59
N ALA A 42 -3.26 -22.07 1.35
CA ALA A 42 -1.87 -22.42 1.06
C ALA A 42 -0.92 -21.30 1.53
N LEU A 43 -1.27 -20.04 1.24
CA LEU A 43 -0.51 -18.89 1.69
C LEU A 43 -0.46 -18.81 3.23
N LYS A 44 -1.60 -19.01 3.91
CA LYS A 44 -1.66 -19.04 5.38
C LYS A 44 -0.72 -20.11 5.95
N THR A 45 -0.72 -21.29 5.34
CA THR A 45 0.18 -22.39 5.75
C THR A 45 1.66 -21.99 5.61
N MET A 46 2.03 -21.31 4.52
CA MET A 46 3.39 -20.81 4.32
C MET A 46 3.79 -19.74 5.33
N LEU A 47 2.88 -18.80 5.62
CA LEU A 47 3.08 -17.75 6.62
C LEU A 47 3.29 -18.35 8.02
N ASP A 48 2.42 -19.28 8.44
CA ASP A 48 2.52 -19.95 9.74
C ASP A 48 3.82 -20.70 9.88
N LYS A 49 4.25 -21.41 8.84
CA LYS A 49 5.53 -22.14 8.82
C LYS A 49 6.74 -21.21 8.94
N SER A 50 6.63 -19.99 8.42
CA SER A 50 7.70 -18.99 8.47
C SER A 50 7.65 -18.11 9.74
N GLY A 51 6.57 -18.21 10.53
CA GLY A 51 6.36 -17.38 11.70
C GLY A 51 6.01 -15.92 11.37
N LEU A 52 5.51 -15.67 10.16
CA LEU A 52 5.12 -14.35 9.69
C LEU A 52 3.61 -14.16 9.75
N SER A 53 3.17 -12.95 10.11
CA SER A 53 1.78 -12.52 9.98
C SER A 53 1.57 -11.69 8.71
N MET A 54 0.30 -11.55 8.29
CA MET A 54 -0.09 -10.69 7.19
C MET A 54 -1.23 -9.77 7.65
N PRO A 55 -0.92 -8.61 8.28
CA PRO A 55 -1.96 -7.72 8.78
C PRO A 55 -2.66 -6.92 7.68
N SER A 56 -2.05 -6.74 6.52
CA SER A 56 -2.62 -6.01 5.39
C SER A 56 -2.36 -6.68 4.06
N ALA A 57 -3.19 -6.36 3.08
CA ALA A 57 -3.00 -6.81 1.71
C ALA A 57 -3.63 -5.86 0.69
N HIS A 58 -3.02 -5.80 -0.48
CA HIS A 58 -3.57 -5.19 -1.67
C HIS A 58 -4.52 -6.15 -2.38
N MET A 59 -5.77 -5.75 -2.54
CA MET A 59 -6.77 -6.49 -3.33
C MET A 59 -7.26 -5.64 -4.49
N GLY A 60 -7.27 -6.21 -5.69
CA GLY A 60 -7.71 -5.53 -6.89
C GLY A 60 -9.19 -5.14 -6.83
N LEU A 61 -9.53 -3.92 -7.30
CA LEU A 61 -10.91 -3.44 -7.31
C LEU A 61 -11.85 -4.41 -8.04
N ALA A 62 -11.46 -4.87 -9.23
CA ALA A 62 -12.24 -5.78 -10.05
C ALA A 62 -12.44 -7.15 -9.37
N GLU A 63 -11.44 -7.62 -8.63
CA GLU A 63 -11.54 -8.88 -7.89
C GLU A 63 -12.55 -8.79 -6.75
N ILE A 64 -12.50 -7.70 -5.99
CA ILE A 64 -13.46 -7.47 -4.89
C ILE A 64 -14.87 -7.34 -5.45
N GLU A 65 -15.07 -6.60 -6.55
CA GLU A 65 -16.39 -6.42 -7.17
C GLU A 65 -16.94 -7.71 -7.77
N ALA A 66 -16.11 -8.55 -8.34
CA ALA A 66 -16.51 -9.81 -8.92
C ALA A 66 -17.03 -10.80 -7.87
N ASP A 67 -16.38 -10.87 -6.71
CA ASP A 67 -16.78 -11.75 -5.61
C ASP A 67 -16.40 -11.16 -4.25
N PRO A 68 -17.20 -10.24 -3.70
CA PRO A 68 -16.94 -9.62 -2.40
C PRO A 68 -16.90 -10.63 -1.24
N ALA A 69 -17.68 -11.71 -1.35
CA ALA A 69 -17.71 -12.74 -0.31
C ALA A 69 -16.41 -13.53 -0.26
N ARG A 70 -15.83 -13.88 -1.42
CA ARG A 70 -14.52 -14.51 -1.52
C ARG A 70 -13.43 -13.59 -1.01
N ALA A 71 -13.44 -12.31 -1.41
CA ALA A 71 -12.45 -11.34 -0.94
C ALA A 71 -12.46 -11.20 0.60
N LEU A 72 -13.65 -11.15 1.21
CA LEU A 72 -13.80 -11.11 2.66
C LEU A 72 -13.35 -12.43 3.32
N ALA A 73 -13.68 -13.58 2.73
CA ALA A 73 -13.22 -14.89 3.23
C ALA A 73 -11.69 -14.99 3.18
N THR A 74 -11.06 -14.54 2.10
CA THR A 74 -9.59 -14.44 1.97
C THR A 74 -8.99 -13.61 3.11
N ALA A 75 -9.58 -12.43 3.38
CA ALA A 75 -9.13 -11.57 4.46
C ALA A 75 -9.20 -12.28 5.83
N HIS A 76 -10.27 -13.01 6.11
CA HIS A 76 -10.43 -13.76 7.36
C HIS A 76 -9.45 -14.95 7.47
N ILE A 77 -9.26 -15.73 6.39
CA ILE A 77 -8.32 -16.87 6.37
C ILE A 77 -6.90 -16.40 6.69
N LEU A 78 -6.47 -15.29 6.10
CA LEU A 78 -5.14 -14.73 6.28
C LEU A 78 -4.99 -13.95 7.59
N GLY A 79 -6.09 -13.59 8.24
CA GLY A 79 -6.08 -12.79 9.46
C GLY A 79 -5.75 -11.32 9.20
N LEU A 80 -6.21 -10.79 8.06
CA LEU A 80 -6.00 -9.38 7.73
C LEU A 80 -6.74 -8.46 8.71
N GLU A 81 -6.15 -7.34 9.01
CA GLU A 81 -6.73 -6.21 9.75
C GLU A 81 -7.12 -5.07 8.80
N ALA A 82 -6.46 -4.99 7.64
CA ALA A 82 -6.69 -3.97 6.63
C ALA A 82 -6.64 -4.53 5.20
N VAL A 83 -7.46 -3.96 4.33
CA VAL A 83 -7.44 -4.21 2.88
C VAL A 83 -7.37 -2.86 2.16
N PHE A 84 -6.44 -2.75 1.23
CA PHE A 84 -6.28 -1.55 0.40
C PHE A 84 -6.44 -1.91 -1.07
N VAL A 85 -7.18 -1.05 -1.81
CA VAL A 85 -7.22 -1.11 -3.27
C VAL A 85 -6.04 -0.32 -3.80
N PRO A 86 -5.10 -0.97 -4.54
CA PRO A 86 -3.81 -0.35 -4.80
C PRO A 86 -3.76 0.51 -6.06
N TYR A 87 -4.66 0.31 -7.03
CA TYR A 87 -4.41 0.87 -8.34
C TYR A 87 -5.66 0.94 -9.22
N LEU A 88 -5.67 1.93 -10.11
CA LEU A 88 -6.53 1.98 -11.30
C LEU A 88 -5.67 1.99 -12.56
N MET A 89 -6.03 1.12 -13.51
CA MET A 89 -5.38 1.13 -14.82
C MET A 89 -5.61 2.48 -15.52
N PRO A 90 -4.67 2.99 -16.31
CA PRO A 90 -4.78 4.31 -16.92
C PRO A 90 -6.08 4.57 -17.67
N GLN A 91 -6.61 3.56 -18.37
CA GLN A 91 -7.87 3.64 -19.10
C GLN A 91 -9.13 3.73 -18.22
N ASP A 92 -9.01 3.34 -16.94
CA ASP A 92 -10.12 3.31 -15.98
C ASP A 92 -10.11 4.54 -15.05
N ARG A 93 -9.11 5.40 -15.19
CA ARG A 93 -8.97 6.61 -14.37
C ARG A 93 -9.96 7.67 -14.78
N PRO A 94 -10.77 8.21 -13.85
CA PRO A 94 -11.63 9.35 -14.12
C PRO A 94 -10.84 10.56 -14.67
N LEU A 95 -11.45 11.31 -15.59
CA LEU A 95 -10.79 12.44 -16.23
C LEU A 95 -11.02 13.76 -15.47
N ASP A 96 -12.05 13.83 -14.64
CA ASP A 96 -12.46 15.06 -13.96
C ASP A 96 -12.82 14.84 -12.47
N ALA A 97 -13.05 15.94 -11.78
CA ALA A 97 -13.40 15.92 -10.35
C ALA A 97 -14.72 15.18 -10.06
N ALA A 98 -15.70 15.24 -10.96
CA ALA A 98 -16.97 14.55 -10.79
C ALA A 98 -16.79 13.03 -10.86
N GLY A 99 -16.00 12.56 -11.82
CA GLY A 99 -15.64 11.15 -11.98
C GLY A 99 -14.85 10.62 -10.77
N TRP A 100 -13.88 11.37 -10.27
CA TRP A 100 -13.13 10.99 -9.06
C TRP A 100 -14.00 10.95 -7.80
N THR A 101 -14.94 11.90 -7.67
CA THR A 101 -15.95 11.87 -6.59
C THR A 101 -16.84 10.64 -6.69
N ALA A 102 -17.28 10.28 -7.91
CA ALA A 102 -18.08 9.08 -8.13
C ALA A 102 -17.28 7.81 -7.83
N PHE A 103 -16.00 7.78 -8.21
CA PHE A 103 -15.09 6.69 -7.86
C PHE A 103 -14.92 6.52 -6.36
N GLY A 104 -14.70 7.60 -5.61
CA GLY A 104 -14.62 7.55 -4.14
C GLY A 104 -15.88 6.96 -3.49
N LYS A 105 -17.08 7.33 -3.99
CA LYS A 105 -18.35 6.77 -3.53
C LYS A 105 -18.46 5.27 -3.85
N ARG A 106 -18.04 4.86 -5.05
CA ARG A 106 -17.98 3.45 -5.44
C ARG A 106 -17.05 2.67 -4.51
N LEU A 107 -15.85 3.19 -4.25
CA LEU A 107 -14.87 2.59 -3.35
C LEU A 107 -15.43 2.43 -1.92
N ALA A 108 -16.15 3.44 -1.42
CA ALA A 108 -16.80 3.39 -0.12
C ALA A 108 -17.88 2.28 -0.04
N GLN A 109 -18.67 2.10 -1.11
CA GLN A 109 -19.66 1.03 -1.19
C GLN A 109 -19.01 -0.35 -1.19
N ILE A 110 -17.93 -0.52 -1.94
CA ILE A 110 -17.15 -1.77 -2.01
C ILE A 110 -16.51 -2.09 -0.66
N GLY A 111 -16.04 -1.08 0.06
CA GLY A 111 -15.39 -1.23 1.37
C GLY A 111 -16.36 -1.54 2.52
N ALA A 112 -17.65 -1.25 2.35
CA ALA A 112 -18.62 -1.39 3.44
C ALA A 112 -18.70 -2.79 4.06
N PRO A 113 -18.67 -3.91 3.31
CA PRO A 113 -18.67 -5.26 3.89
C PRO A 113 -17.43 -5.53 4.76
N PHE A 114 -16.25 -5.05 4.35
CA PHE A 114 -15.01 -5.19 5.13
C PHE A 114 -15.10 -4.42 6.44
N GLN A 115 -15.57 -3.18 6.39
CA GLN A 115 -15.76 -2.33 7.57
C GLN A 115 -16.80 -2.91 8.53
N GLN A 116 -17.89 -3.52 8.03
CA GLN A 116 -18.89 -4.22 8.83
C GLN A 116 -18.31 -5.47 9.51
N ALA A 117 -17.35 -6.12 8.89
CA ALA A 117 -16.62 -7.24 9.45
C ALA A 117 -15.49 -6.81 10.42
N GLY A 118 -15.31 -5.51 10.65
CA GLY A 118 -14.31 -4.97 11.58
C GLY A 118 -12.93 -4.74 10.95
N LEU A 119 -12.78 -4.89 9.63
CA LEU A 119 -11.53 -4.60 8.93
C LEU A 119 -11.44 -3.12 8.54
N LYS A 120 -10.25 -2.58 8.53
CA LYS A 120 -9.94 -1.31 7.87
C LYS A 120 -10.01 -1.51 6.36
N PHE A 121 -10.51 -0.50 5.65
CA PHE A 121 -10.57 -0.53 4.19
C PHE A 121 -10.19 0.83 3.62
N GLY A 122 -9.42 0.84 2.55
CA GLY A 122 -8.96 2.09 2.00
C GLY A 122 -8.31 2.01 0.63
N TRP A 123 -7.60 3.08 0.31
CA TRP A 123 -6.91 3.31 -0.94
C TRP A 123 -5.41 3.43 -0.69
N HIS A 124 -4.60 2.83 -1.57
CA HIS A 124 -3.17 3.08 -1.67
C HIS A 124 -2.89 3.99 -2.87
N ASN A 125 -2.16 5.06 -2.66
CA ASN A 125 -1.90 6.04 -3.70
C ASN A 125 -0.61 5.77 -4.48
N HIS A 126 -0.65 6.22 -5.73
CA HIS A 126 0.51 6.47 -6.58
C HIS A 126 0.66 7.99 -6.82
N ASP A 127 1.37 8.37 -7.85
CA ASP A 127 1.57 9.76 -8.23
C ASP A 127 0.36 10.36 -8.96
N PHE A 128 -0.41 9.56 -9.69
CA PHE A 128 -1.49 10.05 -10.54
C PHE A 128 -2.68 10.63 -9.76
N GLU A 129 -2.96 10.18 -8.54
CA GLU A 129 -4.01 10.77 -7.69
C GLU A 129 -3.59 12.10 -7.07
N LEU A 130 -2.32 12.42 -7.19
CA LEU A 130 -1.70 13.64 -6.66
C LEU A 130 -1.54 14.72 -7.75
N GLN A 131 -1.94 14.41 -8.99
CA GLN A 131 -2.00 15.37 -10.08
C GLN A 131 -3.37 16.05 -10.09
N PRO A 132 -3.43 17.40 -10.10
CA PRO A 132 -4.70 18.10 -10.08
C PRO A 132 -5.49 17.86 -11.37
N THR A 133 -6.81 17.73 -11.23
CA THR A 133 -7.74 17.77 -12.38
C THR A 133 -7.77 19.18 -12.99
N ASP A 134 -8.43 19.34 -14.13
CA ASP A 134 -8.59 20.65 -14.78
C ASP A 134 -9.25 21.71 -13.86
N SER A 135 -10.02 21.29 -12.88
CA SER A 135 -10.60 22.18 -11.87
C SER A 135 -9.66 22.53 -10.70
N GLY A 136 -8.46 21.95 -10.68
CA GLY A 136 -7.50 22.10 -9.60
C GLY A 136 -7.74 21.18 -8.39
N ALA A 137 -8.79 20.35 -8.41
CA ALA A 137 -9.06 19.38 -7.36
C ALA A 137 -8.11 18.18 -7.47
N LEU A 138 -7.64 17.68 -6.34
CA LEU A 138 -6.77 16.50 -6.31
C LEU A 138 -7.63 15.22 -6.21
N PRO A 139 -7.43 14.23 -7.09
CA PRO A 139 -8.12 12.94 -7.03
C PRO A 139 -8.10 12.30 -5.65
N LEU A 140 -6.96 12.27 -4.97
CA LEU A 140 -6.86 11.66 -3.64
C LEU A 140 -7.77 12.35 -2.62
N ASP A 141 -7.88 13.68 -2.65
CA ASP A 141 -8.80 14.43 -1.79
C ASP A 141 -10.26 14.03 -2.04
N LEU A 142 -10.64 13.90 -3.32
CA LEU A 142 -12.00 13.53 -3.72
C LEU A 142 -12.36 12.10 -3.31
N ILE A 143 -11.41 11.17 -3.42
CA ILE A 143 -11.57 9.78 -2.96
C ILE A 143 -11.80 9.76 -1.45
N VAL A 144 -10.92 10.39 -0.67
CA VAL A 144 -10.98 10.38 0.79
C VAL A 144 -12.20 11.11 1.33
N ALA A 145 -12.66 12.16 0.64
CA ALA A 145 -13.84 12.93 1.04
C ALA A 145 -15.17 12.17 0.87
N ALA A 146 -15.19 11.09 0.07
CA ALA A 146 -16.42 10.37 -0.23
C ALA A 146 -17.04 9.66 0.97
N ASP A 147 -16.21 9.15 1.90
CA ASP A 147 -16.67 8.53 3.15
C ASP A 147 -15.60 8.70 4.25
N PRO A 148 -15.99 9.14 5.46
CA PRO A 148 -15.04 9.30 6.56
C PRO A 148 -14.40 7.98 7.04
N ARG A 149 -14.94 6.83 6.66
CA ARG A 149 -14.40 5.51 6.99
C ARG A 149 -13.40 4.97 5.97
N LEU A 150 -13.29 5.59 4.79
CA LEU A 150 -12.21 5.27 3.85
C LEU A 150 -10.89 5.74 4.43
N LEU A 151 -9.95 4.85 4.54
CA LEU A 151 -8.62 5.12 5.06
C LEU A 151 -7.60 5.16 3.92
N LEU A 152 -6.40 5.59 4.26
CA LEU A 152 -5.27 5.60 3.35
C LEU A 152 -4.19 4.64 3.84
N GLU A 153 -3.64 3.93 2.91
CA GLU A 153 -2.26 3.50 2.95
C GLU A 153 -1.47 4.50 2.14
N LEU A 154 -0.84 5.43 2.84
CA LEU A 154 -0.15 6.55 2.20
C LEU A 154 1.25 6.12 1.75
N ASP A 155 1.48 6.09 0.44
CA ASP A 155 2.81 5.85 -0.11
C ASP A 155 3.61 7.16 -0.19
N LEU A 156 4.64 7.24 0.64
CA LEU A 156 5.46 8.44 0.79
C LEU A 156 6.44 8.63 -0.37
N GLY A 157 6.87 7.54 -1.01
CA GLY A 157 7.70 7.60 -2.20
C GLY A 157 6.94 8.20 -3.38
N TRP A 158 5.73 7.74 -3.64
CA TRP A 158 4.89 8.28 -4.71
C TRP A 158 4.45 9.73 -4.44
N VAL A 159 4.25 10.13 -3.18
CA VAL A 159 4.07 11.55 -2.83
C VAL A 159 5.29 12.36 -3.26
N ARG A 160 6.49 11.87 -3.01
CA ARG A 160 7.73 12.54 -3.40
C ARG A 160 7.93 12.56 -4.92
N VAL A 161 7.60 11.47 -5.64
CA VAL A 161 7.62 11.38 -7.11
C VAL A 161 6.69 12.43 -7.73
N ALA A 162 5.52 12.66 -7.13
CA ALA A 162 4.61 13.72 -7.54
C ALA A 162 5.13 15.14 -7.28
N GLY A 163 6.33 15.31 -6.72
CA GLY A 163 6.94 16.59 -6.41
C GLY A 163 6.43 17.23 -5.13
N LEU A 164 5.76 16.48 -4.27
CA LEU A 164 5.12 16.96 -3.06
C LEU A 164 5.96 16.62 -1.82
N ASP A 165 5.66 17.31 -0.69
CA ASP A 165 6.34 17.08 0.58
C ASP A 165 5.62 15.98 1.39
N PRO A 166 6.26 14.81 1.64
CA PRO A 166 5.66 13.73 2.43
C PRO A 166 5.21 14.17 3.82
N VAL A 167 5.94 15.06 4.50
CA VAL A 167 5.59 15.56 5.84
C VAL A 167 4.28 16.35 5.81
N ALA A 168 4.11 17.19 4.80
CA ALA A 168 2.87 17.94 4.62
C ALA A 168 1.68 17.00 4.37
N TRP A 169 1.87 15.94 3.60
CA TRP A 169 0.81 14.97 3.29
C TRP A 169 0.46 14.07 4.48
N ILE A 170 1.43 13.65 5.27
CA ILE A 170 1.20 12.96 6.55
C ILE A 170 0.34 13.84 7.46
N THR A 171 0.69 15.12 7.58
CA THR A 171 -0.05 16.07 8.41
C THR A 171 -1.47 16.31 7.89
N LYS A 172 -1.61 16.48 6.57
CA LYS A 172 -2.90 16.70 5.90
C LYS A 172 -3.90 15.59 6.17
N TYR A 173 -3.44 14.35 6.14
CA TYR A 173 -4.30 13.18 6.32
C TYR A 173 -4.22 12.55 7.72
N ALA A 174 -3.68 13.28 8.71
CA ALA A 174 -3.68 12.80 10.09
C ALA A 174 -5.07 12.30 10.51
N GLY A 175 -5.13 11.09 11.09
CA GLY A 175 -6.39 10.43 11.46
C GLY A 175 -7.12 9.70 10.30
N ARG A 176 -6.61 9.76 9.07
CA ARG A 176 -7.11 9.01 7.92
C ARG A 176 -6.11 7.97 7.42
N ILE A 177 -4.87 8.00 7.89
CA ILE A 177 -3.81 7.06 7.52
C ILE A 177 -3.91 5.84 8.42
N ALA A 178 -4.13 4.67 7.80
CA ALA A 178 -4.14 3.38 8.48
C ALA A 178 -2.78 2.69 8.42
N ALA A 179 -2.04 2.93 7.33
CA ALA A 179 -0.72 2.39 7.06
C ALA A 179 0.08 3.33 6.17
N VAL A 180 1.39 3.17 6.12
CA VAL A 180 2.27 3.94 5.23
C VAL A 180 3.23 3.01 4.51
N HIS A 181 3.41 3.25 3.20
CA HIS A 181 4.51 2.67 2.46
C HIS A 181 5.76 3.51 2.62
N ILE A 182 6.80 2.87 3.14
CA ILE A 182 8.13 3.42 3.36
C ILE A 182 8.97 3.05 2.13
N LYS A 183 9.09 4.00 1.22
CA LYS A 183 9.72 3.82 -0.08
C LYS A 183 10.70 4.96 -0.31
N ASP A 184 11.95 4.66 -0.66
CA ASP A 184 12.98 5.68 -0.87
C ASP A 184 13.31 5.86 -2.35
N ILE A 185 13.76 7.04 -2.70
CA ILE A 185 14.04 7.45 -4.07
C ILE A 185 15.52 7.72 -4.20
N ALA A 186 16.14 7.17 -5.24
CA ALA A 186 17.53 7.43 -5.55
C ALA A 186 17.74 8.90 -6.00
N PRO A 187 18.95 9.45 -5.84
CA PRO A 187 19.30 10.71 -6.49
C PRO A 187 19.12 10.64 -8.00
N ASP A 188 18.83 11.78 -8.63
CA ASP A 188 18.61 11.88 -10.07
C ASP A 188 19.69 11.15 -10.88
N GLY A 189 19.23 10.25 -11.75
CA GLY A 189 20.10 9.46 -12.62
C GLY A 189 20.79 8.26 -11.95
N ALA A 190 20.57 8.04 -10.64
CA ALA A 190 21.02 6.83 -9.95
C ALA A 190 19.93 5.74 -9.98
N CYS A 191 20.33 4.49 -9.74
CA CYS A 191 19.44 3.31 -9.66
C CYS A 191 18.47 3.17 -10.86
N VAL A 192 18.89 3.56 -12.07
CA VAL A 192 18.04 3.55 -13.29
C VAL A 192 17.51 2.14 -13.58
N GLN A 193 18.27 1.09 -13.28
CA GLN A 193 17.85 -0.30 -13.46
C GLN A 193 16.85 -0.77 -12.42
N GLU A 194 16.66 0.00 -11.37
CA GLU A 194 15.69 -0.20 -10.29
C GLU A 194 14.61 0.90 -10.34
N ASP A 195 14.34 1.46 -11.52
CA ASP A 195 13.33 2.49 -11.81
C ASP A 195 13.49 3.77 -10.98
N GLY A 196 14.70 4.06 -10.49
CA GLY A 196 15.00 5.21 -9.65
C GLY A 196 14.64 5.03 -8.18
N TRP A 197 14.23 3.84 -7.76
CA TRP A 197 14.04 3.53 -6.35
C TRP A 197 15.37 3.23 -5.66
N ALA A 198 15.44 3.46 -4.37
CA ALA A 198 16.58 3.14 -3.53
C ALA A 198 16.13 2.29 -2.33
N ASP A 199 17.06 1.51 -1.79
CA ASP A 199 16.83 0.88 -0.48
C ASP A 199 16.53 1.96 0.57
N VAL A 200 15.61 1.69 1.48
CA VAL A 200 15.18 2.66 2.49
C VAL A 200 16.37 3.17 3.31
N GLY A 201 16.52 4.48 3.40
CA GLY A 201 17.62 5.14 4.08
C GLY A 201 18.86 5.39 3.21
N HIS A 202 18.86 4.95 1.95
CA HIS A 202 19.96 5.13 1.00
C HIS A 202 19.60 6.10 -0.15
N GLY A 203 18.40 6.68 -0.12
CA GLY A 203 17.91 7.64 -1.10
C GLY A 203 17.92 9.08 -0.61
N ILE A 204 16.96 9.85 -1.09
CA ILE A 204 16.86 11.30 -0.86
C ILE A 204 15.74 11.69 0.13
N MET A 205 15.04 10.72 0.71
CA MET A 205 13.94 10.99 1.63
C MET A 205 14.47 11.44 3.00
N ASP A 206 13.89 12.51 3.55
CA ASP A 206 14.21 12.95 4.93
C ASP A 206 13.47 12.09 5.95
N TRP A 207 14.01 10.90 6.22
CA TRP A 207 13.41 9.94 7.15
C TRP A 207 13.31 10.46 8.58
N THR A 208 14.16 11.41 8.97
CA THR A 208 14.09 12.02 10.30
C THR A 208 12.83 12.86 10.44
N ALA A 209 12.56 13.75 9.47
CA ALA A 209 11.37 14.58 9.47
C ALA A 209 10.09 13.75 9.25
N ILE A 210 10.14 12.78 8.33
CA ILE A 210 9.02 11.86 8.03
C ILE A 210 8.64 11.06 9.29
N HIS A 211 9.62 10.44 9.95
CA HIS A 211 9.37 9.66 11.15
C HIS A 211 8.76 10.50 12.27
N ALA A 212 9.27 11.71 12.50
CA ALA A 212 8.71 12.63 13.49
C ALA A 212 7.24 12.98 13.19
N ALA A 213 6.91 13.23 11.92
CA ALA A 213 5.54 13.50 11.49
C ALA A 213 4.62 12.28 11.70
N LEU A 214 5.07 11.08 11.34
CA LEU A 214 4.31 9.84 11.55
C LEU A 214 4.07 9.57 13.04
N GLN A 215 5.06 9.75 13.88
CA GLN A 215 4.91 9.62 15.33
C GLN A 215 3.83 10.57 15.89
N ALA A 216 3.75 11.79 15.37
CA ALA A 216 2.76 12.77 15.79
C ALA A 216 1.32 12.38 15.38
N THR A 217 1.14 11.57 14.35
CA THR A 217 -0.18 11.10 13.90
C THR A 217 -0.66 9.82 14.58
N GLY A 218 0.23 9.09 15.26
CA GLY A 218 -0.08 7.80 15.89
C GLY A 218 -0.20 6.64 14.91
N VAL A 219 0.22 6.80 13.66
CA VAL A 219 0.33 5.68 12.70
C VAL A 219 1.41 4.72 13.17
N ASP A 220 1.09 3.44 13.22
CA ASP A 220 1.96 2.38 13.76
C ASP A 220 2.20 1.22 12.79
N HIS A 221 1.60 1.25 11.59
CA HIS A 221 1.78 0.24 10.55
C HIS A 221 2.62 0.80 9.40
N TYR A 222 3.86 0.33 9.31
CA TYR A 222 4.86 0.75 8.34
C TYR A 222 5.18 -0.42 7.42
N ILE A 223 5.05 -0.24 6.12
CA ILE A 223 5.36 -1.25 5.12
C ILE A 223 6.54 -0.78 4.28
N VAL A 224 7.66 -1.48 4.35
CA VAL A 224 8.79 -1.19 3.47
C VAL A 224 8.54 -1.81 2.10
N GLU A 225 8.76 -1.02 1.06
CA GLU A 225 8.58 -1.44 -0.32
C GLU A 225 9.64 -0.88 -1.24
N HIS A 226 10.02 -1.69 -2.22
CA HIS A 226 10.81 -1.34 -3.38
C HIS A 226 10.20 -2.02 -4.60
N ASP A 227 9.73 -1.27 -5.61
CA ASP A 227 8.97 -1.83 -6.73
C ASP A 227 9.78 -2.76 -7.61
N ASN A 228 11.08 -2.49 -7.74
CA ASN A 228 11.96 -3.23 -8.66
C ASN A 228 13.37 -3.39 -8.10
N PRO A 229 13.58 -4.08 -6.96
CA PRO A 229 14.90 -4.29 -6.42
C PRO A 229 15.67 -5.27 -7.31
N SER A 230 16.95 -5.03 -7.56
CA SER A 230 17.83 -5.98 -8.25
C SER A 230 18.24 -7.16 -7.36
N ASP A 231 18.07 -7.03 -6.04
CA ASP A 231 18.30 -8.05 -5.01
C ASP A 231 17.35 -7.81 -3.84
N ASP A 232 16.35 -8.69 -3.69
CA ASP A 232 15.34 -8.58 -2.64
C ASP A 232 15.89 -8.86 -1.24
N ALA A 233 16.97 -9.64 -1.14
CA ALA A 233 17.63 -9.91 0.14
C ALA A 233 18.52 -8.75 0.60
N ARG A 234 19.07 -7.96 -0.34
CA ARG A 234 19.77 -6.71 -0.02
C ARG A 234 18.76 -5.68 0.52
N PHE A 235 17.61 -5.58 -0.13
CA PHE A 235 16.57 -4.63 0.24
C PHE A 235 15.94 -4.97 1.61
N ALA A 236 15.77 -6.26 1.94
CA ALA A 236 15.20 -6.73 3.20
C ALA A 236 16.18 -6.62 4.39
#